data_76aed32d6fa4d682ae776e445aafee2b
#
_entry.id   76aed32d6fa4d682ae776e445aafee2b
#
_cell.length_a   1.000
_cell.length_b   1.000
_cell.length_c   1.000
_cell.angle_alpha   90.00
_cell.angle_beta   90.00
_cell.angle_gamma   90.00
#
_symmetry.space_group_name_H-M   'P 1'
#
loop_
_entity.id
_entity.type
_entity.pdbx_description
1 polymer ?
#
loop_
_entity_poly.entity_id
_entity_poly.type
_entity_poly.pdbx_seq_one_letter_code
_entity_poly.pdbx_strand_id
1 'polypeptide(L)'
;MSDTIVESLRAIVGAVGVLDAAELSTRSAGVWRPDNLKAMALVRPANTEEVSAVMRWCHDRGISVVCQGGMTGLVHGADATPDEIILSLERMRTIENIDPVQRTATVQAGVVLQTLQEAADVHHLAFPLDLGARGTATLGGN
;
A
#
# COMPACT_ATOMS: atom_id res chain seq x y z
N MET A 1 23.58 5.80 -8.69
CA MET A 1 22.29 5.65 -9.41
C MET A 1 21.11 5.50 -8.45
N SER A 2 21.23 4.71 -7.39
CA SER A 2 20.16 4.53 -6.39
C SER A 2 19.72 5.85 -5.72
N ASP A 3 20.66 6.69 -5.32
CA ASP A 3 20.37 7.98 -4.67
C ASP A 3 19.54 8.92 -5.56
N THR A 4 19.83 8.93 -6.88
CA THR A 4 19.08 9.76 -7.84
C THR A 4 17.64 9.30 -8.01
N ILE A 5 17.36 7.98 -7.91
CA ILE A 5 16.01 7.40 -7.95
C ILE A 5 15.23 7.79 -6.70
N VAL A 6 15.83 7.60 -5.53
CA VAL A 6 15.21 7.97 -4.23
C VAL A 6 14.89 9.46 -4.18
N GLU A 7 15.81 10.33 -4.60
CA GLU A 7 15.59 11.78 -4.67
C GLU A 7 14.44 12.15 -5.62
N SER A 8 14.39 11.53 -6.80
CA SER A 8 13.30 11.77 -7.75
C SER A 8 11.93 11.37 -7.19
N LEU A 9 11.87 10.23 -6.50
CA LEU A 9 10.64 9.75 -5.87
C LEU A 9 10.24 10.62 -4.67
N ARG A 10 11.23 11.09 -3.88
CA ARG A 10 10.99 12.06 -2.79
C ARG A 10 10.43 13.39 -3.29
N ALA A 11 10.82 13.81 -4.50
CA ALA A 11 10.24 15.00 -5.11
C ALA A 11 8.75 14.85 -5.46
N ILE A 12 8.26 13.60 -5.67
CA ILE A 12 6.86 13.30 -5.98
C ILE A 12 6.01 13.16 -4.70
N VAL A 13 6.47 12.34 -3.74
CA VAL A 13 5.65 11.93 -2.57
C VAL A 13 6.14 12.52 -1.24
N GLY A 14 7.10 13.42 -1.29
CA GLY A 14 7.76 13.98 -0.11
C GLY A 14 8.78 13.04 0.53
N ALA A 15 9.67 13.60 1.35
CA ALA A 15 10.77 12.86 1.97
C ALA A 15 10.29 11.69 2.82
N VAL A 16 9.23 11.88 3.61
CA VAL A 16 8.64 10.84 4.47
C VAL A 16 7.94 9.72 3.67
N GLY A 17 7.66 9.96 2.40
CA GLY A 17 6.98 9.04 1.50
C GLY A 17 7.89 7.99 0.87
N VAL A 18 9.21 8.07 1.01
CA VAL A 18 10.15 7.12 0.40
C VAL A 18 11.08 6.54 1.45
N LEU A 19 11.15 5.22 1.50
CA LEU A 19 12.18 4.48 2.22
C LEU A 19 13.20 3.95 1.22
N ASP A 20 14.47 4.17 1.50
CA ASP A 20 15.58 3.63 0.70
C ASP A 20 15.87 2.15 1.02
N ALA A 21 16.79 1.54 0.29
CA ALA A 21 17.13 0.12 0.46
C ALA A 21 17.68 -0.21 1.87
N ALA A 22 18.37 0.73 2.53
CA ALA A 22 18.89 0.53 3.88
C ALA A 22 17.73 0.51 4.90
N GLU A 23 16.79 1.45 4.80
CA GLU A 23 15.59 1.51 5.63
C GLU A 23 14.68 0.30 5.41
N LEU A 24 14.58 -0.20 4.15
CA LEU A 24 13.83 -1.42 3.82
C LEU A 24 14.38 -2.68 4.48
N SER A 25 15.70 -2.77 4.63
CA SER A 25 16.35 -3.93 5.23
C SER A 25 15.92 -4.22 6.67
N THR A 26 15.24 -3.27 7.31
CA THR A 26 14.68 -3.41 8.66
C THR A 26 13.20 -3.82 8.68
N ARG A 27 12.53 -3.86 7.52
CA ARG A 27 11.10 -4.21 7.41
C ARG A 27 10.92 -5.66 6.99
N SER A 28 10.05 -6.39 7.70
CA SER A 28 9.68 -7.77 7.36
C SER A 28 9.00 -7.85 6.00
N ALA A 29 9.29 -8.91 5.25
CA ALA A 29 8.64 -9.21 3.98
C ALA A 29 7.21 -9.79 4.13
N GLY A 30 6.73 -10.00 5.35
CA GLY A 30 5.36 -10.46 5.63
C GLY A 30 5.26 -11.14 6.99
N VAL A 31 4.03 -11.39 7.44
CA VAL A 31 3.72 -11.91 8.79
C VAL A 31 4.38 -13.27 9.07
N TRP A 32 4.49 -14.10 8.03
CA TRP A 32 5.04 -15.47 8.14
C TRP A 32 6.42 -15.61 7.48
N ARG A 33 7.12 -14.49 7.25
CA ARG A 33 8.39 -14.47 6.54
C ARG A 33 9.55 -14.17 7.48
N PRO A 34 10.64 -14.97 7.43
CA PRO A 34 11.85 -14.68 8.20
C PRO A 34 12.76 -13.64 7.54
N ASP A 35 12.51 -13.32 6.27
CA ASP A 35 13.31 -12.39 5.46
C ASP A 35 12.75 -10.98 5.53
N ASN A 36 13.59 -10.02 5.18
CA ASN A 36 13.23 -8.60 5.08
C ASN A 36 12.93 -8.22 3.63
N LEU A 37 12.26 -7.08 3.46
CA LEU A 37 11.96 -6.51 2.14
C LEU A 37 13.26 -6.21 1.37
N LYS A 38 13.19 -6.44 0.06
CA LYS A 38 14.26 -6.12 -0.88
C LYS A 38 13.65 -5.39 -2.05
N ALA A 39 14.11 -4.19 -2.33
CA ALA A 39 13.73 -3.37 -3.47
C ALA A 39 14.71 -2.23 -3.63
N MET A 40 14.68 -1.50 -4.75
CA MET A 40 15.40 -0.25 -4.90
C MET A 40 14.94 0.80 -3.88
N ALA A 41 13.63 0.92 -3.71
CA ALA A 41 12.97 1.81 -2.75
C ALA A 41 11.55 1.33 -2.48
N LEU A 42 10.96 1.75 -1.36
CA LEU A 42 9.54 1.64 -1.09
C LEU A 42 8.94 3.04 -1.09
N VAL A 43 7.90 3.23 -1.90
CA VAL A 43 7.20 4.51 -2.06
C VAL A 43 5.82 4.42 -1.44
N ARG A 44 5.46 5.42 -0.63
CA ARG A 44 4.21 5.50 0.13
C ARG A 44 3.44 6.76 -0.27
N PRO A 45 2.70 6.74 -1.36
CA PRO A 45 1.86 7.87 -1.75
C PRO A 45 0.76 8.13 -0.71
N ALA A 46 0.36 9.39 -0.58
CA ALA A 46 -0.71 9.81 0.33
C ALA A 46 -2.08 9.93 -0.37
N ASN A 47 -2.09 9.99 -1.70
CA ASN A 47 -3.29 10.20 -2.51
C ASN A 47 -3.12 9.58 -3.92
N THR A 48 -4.21 9.59 -4.69
CA THR A 48 -4.26 9.03 -6.05
C THR A 48 -3.37 9.78 -7.04
N GLU A 49 -3.23 11.08 -6.87
CA GLU A 49 -2.38 11.94 -7.72
C GLU A 49 -0.92 11.55 -7.58
N GLU A 50 -0.45 11.32 -6.36
CA GLU A 50 0.90 10.82 -6.09
C GLU A 50 1.11 9.42 -6.64
N VAL A 51 0.12 8.51 -6.50
CA VAL A 51 0.18 7.17 -7.14
C VAL A 51 0.35 7.30 -8.64
N SER A 52 -0.47 8.12 -9.30
CA SER A 52 -0.42 8.36 -10.74
C SER A 52 0.95 8.89 -11.17
N ALA A 53 1.51 9.85 -10.43
CA ALA A 53 2.81 10.44 -10.72
C ALA A 53 3.96 9.43 -10.57
N VAL A 54 3.94 8.62 -9.50
CA VAL A 54 4.92 7.55 -9.29
C VAL A 54 4.86 6.51 -10.41
N MET A 55 3.65 6.04 -10.75
CA MET A 55 3.47 5.04 -11.81
C MET A 55 3.95 5.55 -13.16
N ARG A 56 3.65 6.81 -13.51
CA ARG A 56 4.16 7.45 -14.74
C ARG A 56 5.68 7.54 -14.73
N TRP A 57 6.26 7.98 -13.63
CA TRP A 57 7.70 8.10 -13.48
C TRP A 57 8.42 6.75 -13.65
N CYS A 58 7.86 5.67 -13.09
CA CYS A 58 8.38 4.30 -13.25
C CYS A 58 8.21 3.80 -14.69
N HIS A 59 7.03 4.04 -15.30
CA HIS A 59 6.73 3.64 -16.68
C HIS A 59 7.73 4.25 -17.68
N ASP A 60 7.97 5.56 -17.58
CA ASP A 60 8.88 6.30 -18.48
C ASP A 60 10.33 5.79 -18.40
N ARG A 61 10.67 5.06 -17.34
CA ARG A 61 12.02 4.51 -17.09
C ARG A 61 12.10 2.99 -17.21
N GLY A 62 10.99 2.34 -17.51
CA GLY A 62 10.91 0.87 -17.60
C GLY A 62 11.19 0.17 -16.27
N ILE A 63 10.88 0.84 -15.13
CA ILE A 63 11.07 0.27 -13.79
C ILE A 63 9.80 -0.46 -13.37
N SER A 64 9.95 -1.73 -12.99
CA SER A 64 8.84 -2.55 -12.48
C SER A 64 8.39 -2.09 -11.09
N VAL A 65 7.07 -2.17 -10.85
CA VAL A 65 6.45 -1.78 -9.59
C VAL A 65 5.69 -2.96 -9.00
N VAL A 66 5.96 -3.25 -7.73
CA VAL A 66 5.24 -4.26 -6.93
C VAL A 66 4.34 -3.54 -5.95
N CYS A 67 3.02 -3.73 -6.07
CA CYS A 67 2.05 -3.14 -5.15
C CYS A 67 1.98 -3.94 -3.85
N GLN A 68 1.98 -3.23 -2.71
CA GLN A 68 1.81 -3.83 -1.39
C GLN A 68 0.65 -3.19 -0.62
N GLY A 69 -0.19 -4.04 -0.03
CA GLY A 69 -1.22 -3.66 0.94
C GLY A 69 -0.81 -4.09 2.35
N GLY A 70 -1.65 -4.92 3.01
CA GLY A 70 -1.45 -5.38 4.38
C GLY A 70 -0.41 -6.49 4.58
N MET A 71 0.26 -6.96 3.52
CA MET A 71 1.28 -8.02 3.55
C MET A 71 0.77 -9.34 4.15
N THR A 72 -0.51 -9.66 3.95
CA THR A 72 -1.18 -10.85 4.48
C THR A 72 -1.26 -12.00 3.48
N GLY A 73 -0.86 -11.77 2.23
CA GLY A 73 -0.87 -12.78 1.16
C GLY A 73 0.13 -13.90 1.39
N LEU A 74 -0.23 -15.12 0.95
CA LEU A 74 0.58 -16.34 1.13
C LEU A 74 1.18 -16.85 -0.19
N VAL A 75 0.93 -16.16 -1.29
CA VAL A 75 1.30 -16.61 -2.66
C VAL A 75 2.44 -15.79 -3.28
N HIS A 76 3.16 -15.03 -2.46
CA HIS A 76 4.34 -14.24 -2.86
C HIS A 76 4.07 -13.13 -3.89
N GLY A 77 2.81 -12.72 -4.10
CA GLY A 77 2.44 -11.67 -5.05
C GLY A 77 2.92 -10.26 -4.69
N ALA A 78 3.36 -10.08 -3.45
CA ALA A 78 3.91 -8.81 -2.96
C ALA A 78 5.45 -8.83 -2.81
N ASP A 79 6.11 -9.91 -3.25
CA ASP A 79 7.56 -10.01 -3.22
C ASP A 79 8.19 -9.15 -4.32
N ALA A 80 9.15 -8.33 -3.96
CA ALA A 80 9.92 -7.52 -4.89
C ALA A 80 11.38 -7.97 -4.94
N THR A 81 12.03 -7.65 -6.05
CA THR A 81 13.46 -7.85 -6.27
C THR A 81 14.23 -6.54 -6.05
N PRO A 82 15.57 -6.57 -5.89
CA PRO A 82 16.38 -5.37 -5.76
C PRO A 82 16.28 -4.37 -6.94
N ASP A 83 15.78 -4.82 -8.09
CA ASP A 83 15.64 -3.98 -9.30
C ASP A 83 14.24 -3.39 -9.46
N GLU A 84 13.36 -3.57 -8.48
CA GLU A 84 11.98 -3.11 -8.50
C GLU A 84 11.69 -2.07 -7.43
N ILE A 85 10.63 -1.31 -7.62
CA ILE A 85 10.09 -0.38 -6.63
C ILE A 85 8.86 -0.99 -5.98
N ILE A 86 8.77 -0.92 -4.65
CA ILE A 86 7.55 -1.24 -3.92
C ILE A 86 6.67 0.00 -3.82
N LEU A 87 5.41 -0.12 -4.24
CA LEU A 87 4.36 0.87 -4.01
C LEU A 87 3.49 0.41 -2.86
N SER A 88 3.66 1.00 -1.68
CA SER A 88 2.85 0.69 -0.50
C SER A 88 1.72 1.69 -0.31
N LEU A 89 0.51 1.20 -0.16
CA LEU A 89 -0.68 2.03 0.06
C LEU A 89 -0.96 2.32 1.54
N GLU A 90 0.01 2.07 2.42
CA GLU A 90 -0.13 2.19 3.88
C GLU A 90 -0.46 3.62 4.38
N ARG A 91 -0.29 4.67 3.56
CA ARG A 91 -0.69 6.05 3.89
C ARG A 91 -2.09 6.42 3.39
N MET A 92 -2.66 5.64 2.49
CA MET A 92 -3.97 5.89 1.90
C MET A 92 -5.05 5.13 2.69
N ARG A 93 -5.42 5.65 3.87
CA ARG A 93 -6.28 4.97 4.86
C ARG A 93 -7.58 5.71 5.18
N THR A 94 -8.01 6.63 4.35
CA THR A 94 -9.20 7.42 4.60
C THR A 94 -10.45 6.68 4.12
N ILE A 95 -11.47 6.60 4.99
CA ILE A 95 -12.86 6.31 4.60
C ILE A 95 -13.44 7.67 4.20
N GLU A 96 -13.67 7.86 2.90
CA GLU A 96 -14.10 9.14 2.34
C GLU A 96 -15.58 9.38 2.55
N ASN A 97 -16.39 8.33 2.39
CA ASN A 97 -17.83 8.40 2.57
C ASN A 97 -18.42 7.01 2.85
N ILE A 98 -19.46 6.97 3.69
CA ILE A 98 -20.38 5.83 3.82
C ILE A 98 -21.79 6.36 3.57
N ASP A 99 -22.46 5.85 2.55
CA ASP A 99 -23.87 6.17 2.24
C ASP A 99 -24.77 5.05 2.75
N PRO A 100 -25.48 5.25 3.87
CA PRO A 100 -26.35 4.21 4.43
C PRO A 100 -27.60 3.96 3.60
N VAL A 101 -28.02 4.90 2.75
CA VAL A 101 -29.21 4.76 1.88
C VAL A 101 -28.87 3.87 0.68
N GLN A 102 -27.74 4.18 0.01
CA GLN A 102 -27.24 3.39 -1.12
C GLN A 102 -26.51 2.13 -0.68
N ARG A 103 -26.13 2.02 0.60
CA ARG A 103 -25.32 0.94 1.19
C ARG A 103 -23.97 0.81 0.48
N THR A 104 -23.32 1.92 0.24
CA THR A 104 -22.01 1.99 -0.40
C THR A 104 -21.00 2.71 0.49
N ALA A 105 -19.72 2.38 0.31
CA ALA A 105 -18.61 3.10 0.93
C ALA A 105 -17.57 3.46 -0.12
N THR A 106 -17.08 4.69 -0.08
CA THR A 106 -15.91 5.14 -0.83
C THR A 106 -14.73 5.21 0.13
N VAL A 107 -13.70 4.43 -0.16
CA VAL A 107 -12.54 4.31 0.73
C VAL A 107 -11.25 4.28 -0.08
N GLN A 108 -10.17 4.75 0.52
CA GLN A 108 -8.85 4.59 -0.06
C GLN A 108 -8.36 3.14 0.06
N ALA A 109 -7.52 2.71 -0.87
CA ALA A 109 -7.11 1.32 -1.02
C ALA A 109 -6.34 0.73 0.18
N GLY A 110 -5.67 1.57 0.97
CA GLY A 110 -4.94 1.17 2.19
C GLY A 110 -5.81 1.09 3.46
N VAL A 111 -7.12 1.32 3.36
CA VAL A 111 -8.03 1.14 4.50
C VAL A 111 -8.04 -0.33 4.93
N VAL A 112 -7.84 -0.57 6.22
CA VAL A 112 -7.86 -1.91 6.80
C VAL A 112 -9.28 -2.45 6.82
N LEU A 113 -9.47 -3.71 6.46
CA LEU A 113 -10.77 -4.37 6.38
C LEU A 113 -11.58 -4.21 7.66
N GLN A 114 -11.00 -4.49 8.82
CA GLN A 114 -11.66 -4.34 10.11
C GLN A 114 -12.13 -2.90 10.36
N THR A 115 -11.33 -1.90 9.98
CA THR A 115 -11.69 -0.48 10.13
C THR A 115 -12.95 -0.14 9.33
N LEU A 116 -13.09 -0.68 8.10
CA LEU A 116 -14.31 -0.49 7.33
C LEU A 116 -15.50 -1.22 7.96
N GLN A 117 -15.31 -2.44 8.46
CA GLN A 117 -16.36 -3.20 9.13
C GLN A 117 -16.92 -2.45 10.34
N GLU A 118 -16.01 -1.95 11.20
CA GLU A 118 -16.39 -1.16 12.38
C GLU A 118 -17.12 0.15 12.00
N ALA A 119 -16.65 0.83 10.95
CA ALA A 119 -17.29 2.05 10.47
C ALA A 119 -18.67 1.79 9.84
N ALA A 120 -18.85 0.67 9.13
CA ALA A 120 -20.14 0.26 8.57
C ALA A 120 -21.16 -0.11 9.65
N ASP A 121 -20.72 -0.76 10.73
CA ASP A 121 -21.57 -1.17 11.86
C ASP A 121 -22.22 0.03 12.55
N VAL A 122 -21.54 1.17 12.63
CA VAL A 122 -22.12 2.43 13.15
C VAL A 122 -23.39 2.84 12.39
N HIS A 123 -23.46 2.49 11.10
CA HIS A 123 -24.62 2.75 10.23
C HIS A 123 -25.57 1.55 10.11
N HIS A 124 -25.43 0.53 10.97
CA HIS A 124 -26.19 -0.72 10.90
C HIS A 124 -26.03 -1.45 9.55
N LEU A 125 -24.86 -1.33 8.94
CA LEU A 125 -24.45 -2.00 7.71
C LEU A 125 -23.36 -3.02 8.00
N ALA A 126 -23.31 -4.09 7.20
CA ALA A 126 -22.25 -5.09 7.27
C ALA A 126 -21.46 -5.13 5.97
N PHE A 127 -20.12 -5.14 6.08
CA PHE A 127 -19.24 -5.51 4.98
C PHE A 127 -18.92 -7.00 5.12
N PRO A 128 -19.43 -7.88 4.21
CA PRO A 128 -19.53 -9.32 4.46
C PRO A 128 -18.23 -10.11 4.27
N LEU A 129 -17.13 -9.48 3.87
CA LEU A 129 -15.84 -10.14 3.74
C LEU A 129 -15.28 -10.45 5.13
N ASP A 130 -15.05 -11.74 5.44
CA ASP A 130 -14.41 -12.16 6.69
C ASP A 130 -13.12 -12.92 6.41
N LEU A 131 -12.03 -12.43 7.00
CA LEU A 131 -10.68 -12.98 6.87
C LEU A 131 -10.01 -13.06 8.25
N GLY A 132 -9.24 -14.11 8.50
CA GLY A 132 -8.42 -14.20 9.71
C GLY A 132 -7.46 -13.02 9.89
N ALA A 133 -7.00 -12.44 8.78
CA ALA A 133 -6.10 -11.29 8.75
C ALA A 133 -6.82 -9.92 8.70
N ARG A 134 -8.12 -9.82 8.99
CA ARG A 134 -8.93 -8.60 8.86
C ARG A 134 -8.35 -7.36 9.55
N GLY A 135 -7.56 -7.55 10.61
CA GLY A 135 -6.88 -6.46 11.33
C GLY A 135 -5.68 -5.85 10.59
N THR A 136 -5.26 -6.45 9.46
CA THR A 136 -4.09 -6.00 8.67
C THR A 136 -4.36 -5.97 7.17
N ALA A 137 -5.22 -6.86 6.66
CA ALA A 137 -5.60 -6.88 5.24
C ALA A 137 -6.23 -5.56 4.83
N THR A 138 -5.86 -5.04 3.67
CA THR A 138 -6.34 -3.76 3.14
C THR A 138 -7.33 -3.96 2.02
N LEU A 139 -8.28 -3.02 1.85
CA LEU A 139 -9.38 -3.12 0.87
C LEU A 139 -8.87 -3.24 -0.57
N GLY A 140 -7.80 -2.55 -0.91
CA GLY A 140 -7.21 -2.62 -2.26
C GLY A 140 -6.44 -3.92 -2.53
N GLY A 141 -6.21 -4.75 -1.51
CA GLY A 141 -5.53 -6.05 -1.63
C GLY A 141 -6.48 -7.25 -1.63
N ASN A 142 -7.77 -7.03 -1.40
CA ASN A 142 -8.79 -8.08 -1.28
C ASN A 142 -9.64 -8.27 -2.54
#